data_c277ce3d19a08b136af36ae15ada1193
#
_entry.id   c277ce3d19a08b136af36ae15ada1193
#
_cell.length_a   1.000
_cell.length_b   1.000
_cell.length_c   1.000
_cell.angle_alpha   90.00
_cell.angle_beta   90.00
_cell.angle_gamma   90.00
#
_symmetry.space_group_name_H-M   'P 1'
#
loop_
_entity.id
_entity.type
_entity.pdbx_description
1 polymer ?
#
loop_
_entity_poly.entity_id
_entity_poly.type
_entity_poly.pdbx_seq_one_letter_code
_entity_poly.pdbx_strand_id
1 'polypeptide(L)'
;MHSQVAALIETLIHDEHSPESVNKAISELTPDDVALALESIPLVQRRQAWANIKEANRLDILVEMRGESRQLLLKELDDSEIETLFADVDAEDLLEITDSLPDRLVDIALKQMDNKQREYYQQSIFYNDDVVGRWIDHELLIASQSIRTSEALRLLKKNTPNYTDMVYLVNRTGRWVGCVKFDSLFKAQGHEPISSLIDEDCSFIRADTELTKAAE
;
A
#
# COMPACT_ATOMS: atom_id res chain seq x y z
N MET A 1 -7.75 -11.91 -20.35
CA MET A 1 -7.69 -12.33 -18.95
C MET A 1 -7.68 -13.85 -18.80
N HIS A 2 -8.76 -14.61 -18.87
CA HIS A 2 -8.73 -16.08 -18.62
C HIS A 2 -7.75 -16.88 -19.50
N SER A 3 -7.49 -16.47 -20.75
CA SER A 3 -6.54 -17.15 -21.64
C SER A 3 -5.08 -16.98 -21.22
N GLN A 4 -4.71 -15.83 -20.67
CA GLN A 4 -3.35 -15.53 -20.25
C GLN A 4 -3.00 -16.22 -18.93
N VAL A 5 -3.93 -16.22 -17.97
CA VAL A 5 -3.79 -16.96 -16.70
C VAL A 5 -3.67 -18.47 -16.98
N ALA A 6 -4.49 -19.03 -17.90
CA ALA A 6 -4.39 -20.43 -18.27
C ALA A 6 -3.03 -20.76 -18.90
N ALA A 7 -2.51 -19.91 -19.79
CA ALA A 7 -1.18 -20.06 -20.36
C ALA A 7 -0.06 -19.99 -19.31
N LEU A 8 -0.21 -19.09 -18.30
CA LEU A 8 0.73 -19.05 -17.18
C LEU A 8 0.67 -20.34 -16.37
N ILE A 9 -0.53 -20.86 -16.04
CA ILE A 9 -0.69 -22.13 -15.31
C ILE A 9 0.02 -23.28 -16.04
N GLU A 10 -0.19 -23.40 -17.36
CA GLU A 10 0.51 -24.38 -18.18
C GLU A 10 2.02 -24.20 -18.10
N THR A 11 2.50 -22.97 -18.17
CA THR A 11 3.92 -22.65 -18.00
C THR A 11 4.43 -23.08 -16.64
N LEU A 12 3.72 -22.85 -15.55
CA LEU A 12 4.14 -23.13 -14.18
C LEU A 12 4.10 -24.64 -13.81
N ILE A 13 3.29 -25.44 -14.50
CA ILE A 13 3.15 -26.88 -14.24
C ILE A 13 4.30 -27.70 -14.86
N HIS A 14 4.90 -27.23 -15.96
CA HIS A 14 5.97 -27.95 -16.64
C HIS A 14 7.33 -27.72 -15.95
N ASP A 15 8.02 -28.79 -15.57
CA ASP A 15 9.27 -28.79 -14.78
C ASP A 15 10.51 -28.17 -15.49
N GLU A 16 10.43 -27.78 -16.76
CA GLU A 16 11.57 -27.34 -17.56
C GLU A 16 11.68 -25.80 -17.73
N HIS A 17 10.97 -25.00 -16.94
CA HIS A 17 10.95 -23.55 -17.13
C HIS A 17 12.11 -22.82 -16.44
N SER A 18 12.86 -22.05 -17.24
CA SER A 18 13.88 -21.15 -16.72
C SER A 18 13.23 -19.95 -15.99
N PRO A 19 13.92 -19.32 -15.01
CA PRO A 19 13.46 -18.08 -14.39
C PRO A 19 13.11 -16.99 -15.41
N GLU A 20 13.79 -16.95 -16.55
CA GLU A 20 13.53 -16.01 -17.62
C GLU A 20 12.16 -16.21 -18.27
N SER A 21 11.78 -17.47 -18.53
CA SER A 21 10.47 -17.78 -19.14
C SER A 21 9.32 -17.47 -18.18
N VAL A 22 9.47 -17.79 -16.90
CA VAL A 22 8.48 -17.47 -15.85
C VAL A 22 8.32 -15.94 -15.73
N ASN A 23 9.42 -15.20 -15.54
CA ASN A 23 9.34 -13.74 -15.39
C ASN A 23 8.84 -13.02 -16.65
N LYS A 24 9.10 -13.55 -17.85
CA LYS A 24 8.52 -13.05 -19.08
C LYS A 24 7.00 -13.28 -19.11
N ALA A 25 6.53 -14.47 -18.72
CA ALA A 25 5.11 -14.80 -18.68
C ALA A 25 4.33 -13.91 -17.69
N ILE A 26 4.91 -13.61 -16.52
CA ILE A 26 4.27 -12.76 -15.50
C ILE A 26 4.36 -11.26 -15.81
N SER A 27 5.30 -10.80 -16.64
CA SER A 27 5.53 -9.37 -16.88
C SER A 27 4.37 -8.64 -17.58
N GLU A 28 3.46 -9.39 -18.19
CA GLU A 28 2.27 -8.88 -18.89
C GLU A 28 0.97 -9.07 -18.08
N LEU A 29 1.10 -9.59 -16.85
CA LEU A 29 0.00 -9.92 -15.95
C LEU A 29 0.02 -9.02 -14.71
N THR A 30 -1.16 -8.82 -14.13
CA THR A 30 -1.29 -8.14 -12.85
C THR A 30 -0.92 -9.08 -11.70
N PRO A 31 -0.51 -8.57 -10.51
CA PRO A 31 -0.18 -9.42 -9.37
C PRO A 31 -1.30 -10.38 -8.97
N ASP A 32 -2.56 -9.98 -9.04
CA ASP A 32 -3.75 -10.81 -8.76
C ASP A 32 -3.92 -11.96 -9.76
N ASP A 33 -3.69 -11.73 -11.06
CA ASP A 33 -3.68 -12.78 -12.09
C ASP A 33 -2.56 -13.82 -11.83
N VAL A 34 -1.39 -13.36 -11.41
CA VAL A 34 -0.26 -14.26 -11.04
C VAL A 34 -0.57 -15.03 -9.76
N ALA A 35 -1.12 -14.36 -8.73
CA ALA A 35 -1.56 -15.00 -7.49
C ALA A 35 -2.58 -16.11 -7.78
N LEU A 36 -3.58 -15.83 -8.61
CA LEU A 36 -4.58 -16.81 -9.04
C LEU A 36 -3.96 -18.02 -9.75
N ALA A 37 -2.97 -17.80 -10.63
CA ALA A 37 -2.26 -18.88 -11.31
C ALA A 37 -1.47 -19.75 -10.32
N LEU A 38 -0.75 -19.12 -9.37
CA LEU A 38 -0.02 -19.85 -8.31
C LEU A 38 -0.95 -20.65 -7.41
N GLU A 39 -2.12 -20.10 -7.06
CA GLU A 39 -3.12 -20.80 -6.25
C GLU A 39 -3.73 -22.01 -6.97
N SER A 40 -3.76 -21.98 -8.30
CA SER A 40 -4.35 -23.01 -9.13
C SER A 40 -3.44 -24.24 -9.35
N ILE A 41 -2.18 -24.19 -8.88
CA ILE A 41 -1.22 -25.27 -9.02
C ILE A 41 -0.90 -25.92 -7.65
N PRO A 42 -0.48 -27.20 -7.61
CA PRO A 42 -0.07 -27.88 -6.37
C PRO A 42 1.07 -27.16 -5.65
N LEU A 43 1.14 -27.31 -4.31
CA LEU A 43 2.10 -26.60 -3.46
C LEU A 43 3.56 -26.78 -3.88
N VAL A 44 3.94 -27.97 -4.30
CA VAL A 44 5.32 -28.26 -4.74
C VAL A 44 5.70 -27.42 -5.97
N GLN A 45 4.83 -27.42 -6.98
CA GLN A 45 5.04 -26.59 -8.18
C GLN A 45 4.95 -25.10 -7.86
N ARG A 46 4.04 -24.70 -6.95
CA ARG A 46 3.96 -23.32 -6.47
C ARG A 46 5.27 -22.85 -5.85
N ARG A 47 5.88 -23.67 -4.99
CA ARG A 47 7.18 -23.34 -4.36
C ARG A 47 8.31 -23.23 -5.41
N GLN A 48 8.34 -24.12 -6.40
CA GLN A 48 9.30 -24.04 -7.50
C GLN A 48 9.10 -22.79 -8.36
N ALA A 49 7.85 -22.50 -8.74
CA ALA A 49 7.50 -21.30 -9.48
C ALA A 49 7.87 -20.02 -8.72
N TRP A 50 7.56 -19.98 -7.41
CA TRP A 50 7.90 -18.87 -6.53
C TRP A 50 9.39 -18.57 -6.50
N ALA A 51 10.24 -19.59 -6.42
CA ALA A 51 11.69 -19.43 -6.43
C ALA A 51 12.21 -18.79 -7.74
N ASN A 52 11.46 -18.93 -8.84
CA ASN A 52 11.81 -18.37 -10.15
C ASN A 52 11.26 -16.94 -10.36
N ILE A 53 10.34 -16.47 -9.52
CA ILE A 53 9.81 -15.09 -9.58
C ILE A 53 10.86 -14.12 -9.04
N LYS A 54 11.04 -12.98 -9.73
CA LYS A 54 11.94 -11.91 -9.25
C LYS A 54 11.49 -11.39 -7.89
N GLU A 55 12.43 -11.14 -7.01
CA GLU A 55 12.19 -10.65 -5.64
C GLU A 55 11.30 -9.41 -5.61
N ALA A 56 11.56 -8.45 -6.48
CA ALA A 56 10.78 -7.20 -6.60
C ALA A 56 9.28 -7.38 -6.89
N ASN A 57 8.84 -8.54 -7.38
CA ASN A 57 7.44 -8.80 -7.69
C ASN A 57 6.75 -9.69 -6.65
N ARG A 58 7.53 -10.25 -5.71
CA ARG A 58 7.01 -11.29 -4.80
C ARG A 58 6.04 -10.74 -3.77
N LEU A 59 6.32 -9.55 -3.23
CA LEU A 59 5.47 -8.94 -2.20
C LEU A 59 4.07 -8.64 -2.77
N ASP A 60 3.99 -7.93 -3.91
CA ASP A 60 2.73 -7.59 -4.56
C ASP A 60 1.88 -8.84 -4.86
N ILE A 61 2.53 -9.90 -5.37
CA ILE A 61 1.85 -11.18 -5.64
C ILE A 61 1.38 -11.84 -4.33
N LEU A 62 2.19 -11.77 -3.27
CA LEU A 62 1.84 -12.35 -1.98
C LEU A 62 0.62 -11.65 -1.37
N VAL A 63 0.55 -10.32 -1.46
CA VAL A 63 -0.58 -9.51 -0.97
C VAL A 63 -1.88 -9.92 -1.65
N GLU A 64 -1.86 -10.19 -2.94
CA GLU A 64 -3.03 -10.63 -3.70
C GLU A 64 -3.44 -12.10 -3.46
N MET A 65 -2.59 -12.93 -2.85
CA MET A 65 -2.93 -14.32 -2.57
C MET A 65 -3.98 -14.43 -1.45
N ARG A 66 -4.87 -15.43 -1.56
CA ARG A 66 -5.80 -15.79 -0.47
C ARG A 66 -5.05 -16.23 0.77
N GLY A 67 -5.58 -15.89 1.96
CA GLY A 67 -4.94 -16.12 3.24
C GLY A 67 -4.44 -17.56 3.46
N GLU A 68 -5.23 -18.58 3.12
CA GLU A 68 -4.81 -19.99 3.25
C GLU A 68 -3.65 -20.34 2.32
N SER A 69 -3.73 -19.91 1.06
CA SER A 69 -2.68 -20.17 0.06
C SER A 69 -1.38 -19.46 0.42
N ARG A 70 -1.49 -18.22 0.91
CA ARG A 70 -0.38 -17.42 1.42
C ARG A 70 0.31 -18.11 2.59
N GLN A 71 -0.45 -18.55 3.60
CA GLN A 71 0.10 -19.26 4.77
C GLN A 71 0.83 -20.54 4.39
N LEU A 72 0.28 -21.32 3.44
CA LEU A 72 0.95 -22.53 2.97
C LEU A 72 2.27 -22.23 2.28
N LEU A 73 2.32 -21.20 1.44
CA LEU A 73 3.56 -20.79 0.76
C LEU A 73 4.60 -20.28 1.77
N LEU A 74 4.20 -19.41 2.70
CA LEU A 74 5.10 -18.83 3.70
C LEU A 74 5.72 -19.87 4.65
N LYS A 75 5.04 -20.97 4.91
CA LYS A 75 5.60 -22.09 5.71
C LYS A 75 6.75 -22.82 5.01
N GLU A 76 6.83 -22.74 3.70
CA GLU A 76 7.88 -23.38 2.88
C GLU A 76 9.12 -22.48 2.69
N LEU A 77 9.03 -21.18 3.11
CA LEU A 77 10.12 -20.22 3.01
C LEU A 77 11.00 -20.27 4.26
N ASP A 78 12.30 -20.12 4.09
CA ASP A 78 13.23 -19.95 5.19
C ASP A 78 13.26 -18.49 5.71
N ASP A 79 13.97 -18.27 6.83
CA ASP A 79 14.01 -16.95 7.47
C ASP A 79 14.65 -15.88 6.58
N SER A 80 15.67 -16.24 5.77
CA SER A 80 16.32 -15.31 4.85
C SER A 80 15.41 -14.92 3.69
N GLU A 81 14.64 -15.87 3.17
CA GLU A 81 13.63 -15.62 2.13
C GLU A 81 12.52 -14.71 2.65
N ILE A 82 12.09 -14.91 3.89
CA ILE A 82 11.08 -14.06 4.57
C ILE A 82 11.62 -12.63 4.80
N GLU A 83 12.85 -12.49 5.29
CA GLU A 83 13.47 -11.17 5.49
C GLU A 83 13.60 -10.41 4.17
N THR A 84 14.00 -11.10 3.09
CA THR A 84 14.08 -10.52 1.75
C THR A 84 12.70 -10.11 1.22
N LEU A 85 11.69 -10.95 1.43
CA LEU A 85 10.33 -10.73 0.99
C LEU A 85 9.72 -9.46 1.62
N PHE A 86 10.00 -9.23 2.89
CA PHE A 86 9.49 -8.06 3.62
C PHE A 86 10.46 -6.88 3.66
N ALA A 87 11.55 -6.89 2.90
CA ALA A 87 12.56 -5.83 2.93
C ALA A 87 11.98 -4.45 2.57
N ASP A 88 11.06 -4.40 1.62
CA ASP A 88 10.43 -3.18 1.11
C ASP A 88 8.92 -3.08 1.48
N VAL A 89 8.44 -3.93 2.43
CA VAL A 89 7.04 -3.90 2.86
C VAL A 89 6.69 -2.57 3.51
N ASP A 90 5.55 -2.02 3.15
CA ASP A 90 4.99 -0.84 3.80
C ASP A 90 3.82 -1.16 4.75
N ALA A 91 3.26 -0.14 5.38
CA ALA A 91 2.18 -0.32 6.34
C ALA A 91 0.88 -0.79 5.68
N GLU A 92 0.60 -0.37 4.45
CA GLU A 92 -0.61 -0.70 3.71
C GLU A 92 -0.59 -2.18 3.31
N ASP A 93 0.50 -2.64 2.68
CA ASP A 93 0.73 -4.03 2.34
C ASP A 93 0.58 -4.96 3.56
N LEU A 94 1.22 -4.56 4.68
CA LEU A 94 1.15 -5.38 5.89
C LEU A 94 -0.27 -5.42 6.47
N LEU A 95 -1.02 -4.30 6.44
CA LEU A 95 -2.41 -4.25 6.91
C LEU A 95 -3.32 -5.20 6.13
N GLU A 96 -3.15 -5.30 4.82
CA GLU A 96 -3.95 -6.19 3.97
C GLU A 96 -3.76 -7.67 4.29
N ILE A 97 -2.57 -8.06 4.71
CA ILE A 97 -2.24 -9.46 4.92
C ILE A 97 -2.13 -9.87 6.39
N THR A 98 -2.13 -8.91 7.32
CA THR A 98 -1.81 -9.13 8.75
C THR A 98 -2.68 -10.20 9.40
N ASP A 99 -3.98 -10.25 9.10
CA ASP A 99 -4.93 -11.22 9.68
C ASP A 99 -4.65 -12.68 9.23
N SER A 100 -3.88 -12.83 8.15
CA SER A 100 -3.47 -14.14 7.64
C SER A 100 -2.01 -14.51 7.98
N LEU A 101 -1.26 -13.59 8.62
CA LEU A 101 0.14 -13.83 9.00
C LEU A 101 0.25 -14.35 10.45
N PRO A 102 1.16 -15.29 10.73
CA PRO A 102 1.60 -15.56 12.09
C PRO A 102 2.29 -14.33 12.70
N ASP A 103 2.08 -14.09 14.01
CA ASP A 103 2.66 -12.95 14.75
C ASP A 103 4.17 -12.78 14.50
N ARG A 104 4.91 -13.89 14.41
CA ARG A 104 6.35 -13.86 14.12
C ARG A 104 6.66 -13.15 12.80
N LEU A 105 5.86 -13.36 11.75
CA LEU A 105 6.10 -12.74 10.44
C LEU A 105 5.71 -11.27 10.44
N VAL A 106 4.66 -10.90 11.17
CA VAL A 106 4.31 -9.50 11.44
C VAL A 106 5.46 -8.79 12.14
N ASP A 107 6.06 -9.41 13.16
CA ASP A 107 7.23 -8.85 13.87
C ASP A 107 8.45 -8.67 12.95
N ILE A 108 8.69 -9.58 12.00
CA ILE A 108 9.77 -9.45 11.02
C ILE A 108 9.49 -8.27 10.10
N ALA A 109 8.29 -8.18 9.52
CA ALA A 109 7.88 -7.09 8.64
C ALA A 109 8.02 -5.72 9.34
N LEU A 110 7.51 -5.60 10.57
CA LEU A 110 7.61 -4.36 11.36
C LEU A 110 9.06 -3.95 11.67
N LYS A 111 10.01 -4.89 11.76
CA LYS A 111 11.43 -4.57 11.94
C LYS A 111 12.07 -3.98 10.70
N GLN A 112 11.61 -4.36 9.51
CA GLN A 112 12.12 -3.81 8.24
C GLN A 112 11.63 -2.39 7.99
N MET A 113 10.42 -2.05 8.45
CA MET A 113 9.81 -0.74 8.28
C MET A 113 10.56 0.37 9.02
N ASP A 114 10.53 1.59 8.49
CA ASP A 114 10.94 2.78 9.19
C ASP A 114 9.96 3.16 10.34
N ASN A 115 10.34 4.17 11.14
CA ASN A 115 9.52 4.57 12.28
C ASN A 115 8.15 5.11 11.86
N LYS A 116 8.06 5.80 10.71
CA LYS A 116 6.83 6.40 10.21
C LYS A 116 5.85 5.31 9.77
N GLN A 117 6.33 4.34 8.99
CA GLN A 117 5.53 3.20 8.53
C GLN A 117 5.02 2.35 9.70
N ARG A 118 5.87 2.09 10.71
CA ARG A 118 5.45 1.38 11.92
C ARG A 118 4.36 2.13 12.69
N GLU A 119 4.48 3.46 12.81
CA GLU A 119 3.47 4.28 13.47
C GLU A 119 2.14 4.22 12.72
N TYR A 120 2.15 4.27 11.40
CA TYR A 120 0.96 4.14 10.56
C TYR A 120 0.28 2.79 10.75
N TYR A 121 1.03 1.71 10.65
CA TYR A 121 0.51 0.37 10.93
C TYR A 121 -0.14 0.28 12.31
N GLN A 122 0.57 0.76 13.36
CA GLN A 122 0.07 0.73 14.73
C GLN A 122 -1.20 1.54 14.93
N GLN A 123 -1.35 2.68 14.26
CA GLN A 123 -2.57 3.48 14.34
C GLN A 123 -3.74 2.80 13.62
N SER A 124 -3.50 2.24 12.45
CA SER A 124 -4.52 1.61 11.61
C SER A 124 -5.03 0.29 12.17
N ILE A 125 -4.15 -0.54 12.77
CA ILE A 125 -4.52 -1.87 13.30
C ILE A 125 -5.53 -1.81 14.47
N PHE A 126 -5.71 -0.66 15.13
CA PHE A 126 -6.72 -0.48 16.16
C PHE A 126 -8.15 -0.35 15.62
N TYR A 127 -8.30 -0.08 14.33
CA TYR A 127 -9.59 -0.02 13.68
C TYR A 127 -9.98 -1.37 13.11
N ASN A 128 -11.29 -1.66 13.10
CA ASN A 128 -11.81 -2.81 12.39
C ASN A 128 -11.63 -2.63 10.88
N ASP A 129 -11.61 -3.73 10.14
CA ASP A 129 -11.45 -3.78 8.67
C ASP A 129 -12.64 -3.18 7.90
N ASP A 130 -13.80 -3.01 8.54
CA ASP A 130 -15.02 -2.44 7.97
C ASP A 130 -15.13 -0.91 8.12
N VAL A 131 -14.14 -0.24 8.73
CA VAL A 131 -14.17 1.23 8.93
C VAL A 131 -13.03 1.94 8.20
N VAL A 132 -13.27 3.21 7.84
CA VAL A 132 -12.34 4.05 7.08
C VAL A 132 -10.98 4.16 7.75
N GLY A 133 -10.91 4.25 9.07
CA GLY A 133 -9.68 4.44 9.82
C GLY A 133 -8.62 3.35 9.64
N ARG A 134 -9.03 2.14 9.25
CA ARG A 134 -8.14 1.02 8.93
C ARG A 134 -7.32 1.29 7.66
N TRP A 135 -7.92 1.98 6.67
CA TRP A 135 -7.45 2.08 5.30
C TRP A 135 -7.07 3.52 4.89
N ILE A 136 -6.82 4.39 5.88
CA ILE A 136 -6.41 5.77 5.61
C ILE A 136 -4.98 5.77 5.06
N ASP A 137 -4.78 6.42 3.90
CA ASP A 137 -3.45 6.82 3.47
C ASP A 137 -2.90 7.91 4.39
N HIS A 138 -1.72 7.67 4.95
CA HIS A 138 -1.03 8.58 5.84
C HIS A 138 0.00 9.47 5.13
N GLU A 139 0.18 9.34 3.81
CA GLU A 139 1.07 10.18 3.01
C GLU A 139 0.40 11.52 2.65
N LEU A 140 0.12 12.32 3.66
CA LEU A 140 -0.56 13.59 3.53
C LEU A 140 0.37 14.78 3.73
N LEU A 141 0.15 15.87 2.98
CA LEU A 141 0.77 17.15 3.25
C LEU A 141 -0.10 17.95 4.23
N ILE A 142 0.32 17.97 5.50
CA ILE A 142 -0.35 18.70 6.56
C ILE A 142 0.39 19.99 6.84
N ALA A 143 -0.32 21.11 6.93
CA ALA A 143 0.23 22.42 7.21
C ALA A 143 -0.61 23.21 8.23
N SER A 144 0.05 24.13 8.95
CA SER A 144 -0.68 25.07 9.80
C SER A 144 -1.48 26.07 8.95
N GLN A 145 -2.73 26.32 9.29
CA GLN A 145 -3.55 27.37 8.64
C GLN A 145 -2.93 28.77 8.68
N SER A 146 -1.96 29.02 9.54
CA SER A 146 -1.34 30.34 9.75
C SER A 146 -0.13 30.60 8.86
N ILE A 147 0.32 29.63 8.06
CA ILE A 147 1.46 29.82 7.16
C ILE A 147 1.07 30.59 5.89
N ARG A 148 2.08 31.12 5.20
CA ARG A 148 1.89 31.77 3.89
C ARG A 148 1.93 30.76 2.76
N THR A 149 1.33 31.08 1.64
CA THR A 149 1.37 30.29 0.40
C THR A 149 2.79 29.91 -0.01
N SER A 150 3.76 30.85 0.09
CA SER A 150 5.16 30.56 -0.22
C SER A 150 5.81 29.51 0.68
N GLU A 151 5.38 29.41 1.93
CA GLU A 151 5.86 28.40 2.88
C GLU A 151 5.24 27.04 2.56
N ALA A 152 3.96 27.00 2.23
CA ALA A 152 3.25 25.77 1.80
C ALA A 152 3.86 25.21 0.50
N LEU A 153 4.15 26.07 -0.48
CA LEU A 153 4.84 25.66 -1.72
C LEU A 153 6.24 25.09 -1.46
N ARG A 154 6.94 25.58 -0.44
CA ARG A 154 8.24 25.04 -0.05
C ARG A 154 8.11 23.68 0.61
N LEU A 155 7.08 23.48 1.45
CA LEU A 155 6.77 22.17 2.04
C LEU A 155 6.42 21.16 0.95
N LEU A 156 5.55 21.53 0.01
CA LEU A 156 5.16 20.67 -1.11
C LEU A 156 6.36 20.25 -1.96
N LYS A 157 7.27 21.17 -2.30
CA LYS A 157 8.50 20.86 -3.05
C LYS A 157 9.46 19.92 -2.32
N LYS A 158 9.43 19.94 -0.98
CA LYS A 158 10.28 19.08 -0.16
C LYS A 158 9.71 17.67 -0.01
N ASN A 159 8.40 17.56 0.05
CA ASN A 159 7.71 16.30 0.28
C ASN A 159 6.37 16.35 -0.48
N THR A 160 6.37 15.89 -1.73
CA THR A 160 5.16 15.81 -2.55
C THR A 160 4.53 14.44 -2.32
N PRO A 161 3.31 14.37 -1.78
CA PRO A 161 2.60 13.10 -1.64
C PRO A 161 2.27 12.51 -3.01
N ASN A 162 2.21 11.16 -3.10
CA ASN A 162 1.99 10.47 -4.37
C ASN A 162 0.53 10.47 -4.82
N TYR A 163 -0.42 10.40 -3.86
CA TYR A 163 -1.84 10.11 -4.13
C TYR A 163 -2.79 11.24 -3.74
N THR A 164 -2.29 12.42 -3.36
CA THR A 164 -3.13 13.57 -3.04
C THR A 164 -2.72 14.80 -3.84
N ASP A 165 -3.69 15.61 -4.19
CA ASP A 165 -3.54 16.92 -4.84
C ASP A 165 -3.87 18.09 -3.91
N MET A 166 -3.92 17.82 -2.58
CA MET A 166 -4.36 18.76 -1.56
C MET A 166 -3.34 18.96 -0.44
N VAL A 167 -3.35 20.16 0.14
CA VAL A 167 -2.73 20.47 1.44
C VAL A 167 -3.81 20.50 2.49
N TYR A 168 -3.67 19.70 3.54
CA TYR A 168 -4.61 19.65 4.66
C TYR A 168 -4.20 20.63 5.74
N LEU A 169 -5.13 21.48 6.17
CA LEU A 169 -4.85 22.54 7.12
C LEU A 169 -5.33 22.18 8.52
N VAL A 170 -4.44 22.42 9.49
CA VAL A 170 -4.74 22.26 10.91
C VAL A 170 -4.54 23.57 11.67
N ASN A 171 -5.29 23.73 12.77
CA ASN A 171 -5.09 24.84 13.69
C ASN A 171 -3.93 24.54 14.68
N ARG A 172 -3.70 25.44 15.63
CA ARG A 172 -2.65 25.33 16.66
C ARG A 172 -2.82 24.11 17.58
N THR A 173 -3.99 23.52 17.67
CA THR A 173 -4.28 22.33 18.48
C THR A 173 -4.29 21.04 17.65
N GLY A 174 -3.85 21.09 16.38
CA GLY A 174 -3.83 19.93 15.48
C GLY A 174 -5.20 19.53 14.93
N ARG A 175 -6.25 20.34 15.15
CA ARG A 175 -7.59 20.04 14.60
C ARG A 175 -7.68 20.49 13.15
N TRP A 176 -8.33 19.68 12.34
CA TRP A 176 -8.63 19.97 10.95
C TRP A 176 -9.42 21.27 10.78
N VAL A 177 -9.08 22.05 9.74
CA VAL A 177 -9.68 23.34 9.42
C VAL A 177 -10.26 23.34 8.01
N GLY A 178 -9.60 22.65 7.07
CA GLY A 178 -9.98 22.60 5.67
C GLY A 178 -8.83 22.08 4.82
N CYS A 179 -9.00 22.11 3.52
CA CYS A 179 -7.96 21.75 2.56
C CYS A 179 -7.80 22.80 1.48
N VAL A 180 -6.63 22.80 0.83
CA VAL A 180 -6.28 23.69 -0.28
C VAL A 180 -5.75 22.84 -1.43
N LYS A 181 -6.38 22.94 -2.60
CA LYS A 181 -5.91 22.26 -3.81
C LYS A 181 -4.54 22.77 -4.26
N PHE A 182 -3.69 21.91 -4.76
CA PHE A 182 -2.37 22.31 -5.26
C PHE A 182 -2.47 23.33 -6.40
N ASP A 183 -3.47 23.22 -7.26
CA ASP A 183 -3.68 24.18 -8.36
C ASP A 183 -4.01 25.59 -7.86
N SER A 184 -4.79 25.71 -6.78
CA SER A 184 -5.09 27.01 -6.11
C SER A 184 -3.82 27.58 -5.46
N LEU A 185 -3.02 26.70 -4.82
CA LEU A 185 -1.76 27.08 -4.21
C LEU A 185 -0.75 27.60 -5.25
N PHE A 186 -0.67 26.96 -6.44
CA PHE A 186 0.21 27.41 -7.52
C PHE A 186 -0.20 28.74 -8.17
N LYS A 187 -1.49 29.07 -8.17
CA LYS A 187 -2.03 30.31 -8.74
C LYS A 187 -1.96 31.50 -7.77
N ALA A 188 -1.87 31.24 -6.47
CA ALA A 188 -1.91 32.27 -5.44
C ALA A 188 -0.60 33.06 -5.32
N GLN A 189 -0.70 34.27 -4.76
CA GLN A 189 0.47 35.07 -4.47
C GLN A 189 1.19 34.56 -3.20
N GLY A 190 2.52 34.52 -3.24
CA GLY A 190 3.33 33.90 -2.18
C GLY A 190 3.16 34.52 -0.77
N HIS A 191 2.67 35.76 -0.68
CA HIS A 191 2.46 36.46 0.59
C HIS A 191 1.06 36.22 1.20
N GLU A 192 0.11 35.68 0.43
CA GLU A 192 -1.23 35.39 0.89
C GLU A 192 -1.24 34.34 2.01
N PRO A 193 -2.10 34.47 3.03
CA PRO A 193 -2.27 33.40 4.01
C PRO A 193 -2.92 32.18 3.35
N ILE A 194 -2.41 31.00 3.61
CA ILE A 194 -2.95 29.75 3.00
C ILE A 194 -4.43 29.53 3.32
N SER A 195 -4.88 30.01 4.48
CA SER A 195 -6.28 29.92 4.90
C SER A 195 -7.28 30.66 4.00
N SER A 196 -6.81 31.64 3.20
CA SER A 196 -7.68 32.33 2.21
C SER A 196 -7.96 31.50 0.96
N LEU A 197 -7.28 30.37 0.79
CA LEU A 197 -7.40 29.47 -0.35
C LEU A 197 -8.17 28.19 -0.03
N ILE A 198 -8.77 28.09 1.17
CA ILE A 198 -9.52 26.89 1.58
C ILE A 198 -10.62 26.61 0.56
N ASP A 199 -10.70 25.37 0.12
CA ASP A 199 -11.74 24.89 -0.76
C ASP A 199 -13.05 24.73 0.04
N GLU A 200 -14.11 25.40 -0.39
CA GLU A 200 -15.42 25.34 0.26
C GLU A 200 -16.08 23.96 0.13
N ASP A 201 -15.71 23.19 -0.88
CA ASP A 201 -16.22 21.83 -1.13
C ASP A 201 -15.45 20.75 -0.36
N CYS A 202 -14.43 21.15 0.42
CA CYS A 202 -13.64 20.21 1.20
C CYS A 202 -14.42 19.65 2.40
N SER A 203 -14.74 18.38 2.33
CA SER A 203 -15.41 17.64 3.41
C SER A 203 -14.45 16.70 4.13
N PHE A 204 -14.87 16.18 5.27
CA PHE A 204 -14.12 15.16 6.00
C PHE A 204 -15.04 14.03 6.42
N ILE A 205 -14.46 12.85 6.53
CA ILE A 205 -15.09 11.65 7.07
C ILE A 205 -14.36 11.28 8.37
N ARG A 206 -15.09 10.78 9.36
CA ARG A 206 -14.49 10.32 10.61
C ARG A 206 -13.86 8.94 10.39
N ALA A 207 -12.75 8.68 11.06
CA ALA A 207 -12.04 7.40 10.98
C ALA A 207 -12.90 6.19 11.44
N ASP A 208 -13.86 6.42 12.35
CA ASP A 208 -14.81 5.41 12.84
C ASP A 208 -16.05 5.21 11.93
N THR A 209 -16.07 5.83 10.75
CA THR A 209 -17.15 5.66 9.77
C THR A 209 -17.01 4.32 9.05
N GLU A 210 -18.12 3.59 8.92
CA GLU A 210 -18.18 2.35 8.12
C GLU A 210 -17.88 2.64 6.64
N LEU A 211 -17.11 1.76 5.98
CA LEU A 211 -16.73 1.91 4.56
C LEU A 211 -17.96 2.05 3.64
N THR A 212 -19.04 1.31 3.92
CA THR A 212 -20.30 1.38 3.16
C THR A 212 -20.94 2.76 3.21
N LYS A 213 -20.87 3.45 4.37
CA LYS A 213 -21.40 4.81 4.54
C LYS A 213 -20.46 5.89 3.99
N ALA A 214 -19.18 5.59 3.88
CA ALA A 214 -18.20 6.50 3.30
C ALA A 214 -18.30 6.57 1.77
N ALA A 215 -18.86 5.52 1.14
CA ALA A 215 -19.06 5.42 -0.31
C ALA A 215 -20.38 6.06 -0.80
N GLU A 216 -21.27 6.49 0.09
CA GLU A 216 -22.53 7.21 -0.22
C GLU A 216 -22.32 8.73 -0.37
#